data_c6f07e7849048d2f643355c0db2fc585
#
_entry.id   c6f07e7849048d2f643355c0db2fc585
#
_cell.length_a   1.000
_cell.length_b   1.000
_cell.length_c   1.000
_cell.angle_alpha   90.00
_cell.angle_beta   90.00
_cell.angle_gamma   90.00
#
_symmetry.space_group_name_H-M   'P 1'
#
loop_
_entity.id
_entity.type
_entity.pdbx_description
1 polymer ?
#
loop_
_entity_poly.entity_id
_entity_poly.type
_entity_poly.pdbx_seq_one_letter_code
_entity_poly.pdbx_strand_id
1 'polypeptide(L)'
;MNNFEYVRATAIPDALRAVADQAGSRFLAGGTTMVDLMKCGVEVPAALIDITRLPGLDTIEAGPARVRIGALSRMSDVADHPIIRKEFPVLSESLWRGASAQLRNMATIGGNLMQRTRCSYFREPAVYGACNKRDPGSGCAALEGVNRGHAVL
;
A
#
# COMPACT_ATOMS: atom_id res chain seq x y z
N MET A 1 -17.25 5.72 4.81
CA MET A 1 -16.05 5.39 5.62
C MET A 1 -16.50 5.27 7.06
N ASN A 2 -16.22 4.15 7.71
CA ASN A 2 -16.64 3.89 9.10
C ASN A 2 -15.71 4.61 10.09
N ASN A 3 -16.14 4.74 11.35
CA ASN A 3 -15.29 5.26 12.42
C ASN A 3 -14.17 4.26 12.72
N PHE A 4 -13.01 4.76 13.06
CA PHE A 4 -11.83 3.99 13.45
C PHE A 4 -11.05 4.74 14.52
N GLU A 5 -10.29 4.02 15.30
CA GLU A 5 -9.32 4.59 16.23
C GLU A 5 -8.03 4.98 15.47
N TYR A 6 -7.38 6.06 15.89
CA TYR A 6 -6.11 6.46 15.31
C TYR A 6 -5.03 6.49 16.38
N VAL A 7 -3.97 5.70 16.16
CA VAL A 7 -2.83 5.61 17.06
C VAL A 7 -1.56 5.96 16.28
N ARG A 8 -0.74 6.84 16.78
CA ARG A 8 0.56 7.16 16.21
C ARG A 8 1.66 6.45 16.97
N ALA A 9 2.36 5.55 16.31
CA ALA A 9 3.51 4.86 16.88
C ALA A 9 4.79 5.70 16.73
N THR A 10 5.63 5.66 17.76
CA THR A 10 6.94 6.33 17.79
C THR A 10 8.13 5.37 17.78
N ALA A 11 7.86 4.08 18.02
CA ALA A 11 8.84 3.00 17.94
C ALA A 11 8.26 1.77 17.27
N ILE A 12 9.11 0.98 16.60
CA ILE A 12 8.69 -0.25 15.90
C ILE A 12 8.00 -1.26 16.84
N PRO A 13 8.54 -1.54 18.05
CA PRO A 13 7.87 -2.46 18.97
C PRO A 13 6.46 -2.02 19.36
N ASP A 14 6.23 -0.71 19.50
CA ASP A 14 4.92 -0.17 19.86
C ASP A 14 3.92 -0.32 18.70
N ALA A 15 4.38 -0.08 17.47
CA ALA A 15 3.56 -0.29 16.26
C ALA A 15 3.13 -1.76 16.12
N LEU A 16 4.06 -2.70 16.33
CA LEU A 16 3.80 -4.13 16.25
C LEU A 16 2.83 -4.58 17.34
N ARG A 17 3.02 -4.09 18.56
CA ARG A 17 2.14 -4.38 19.70
C ARG A 17 0.73 -3.85 19.44
N ALA A 18 0.61 -2.58 19.05
CA ALA A 18 -0.69 -1.97 18.79
C ALA A 18 -1.50 -2.71 17.70
N VAL A 19 -0.82 -3.24 16.66
CA VAL A 19 -1.51 -4.02 15.62
C VAL A 19 -1.86 -5.44 16.08
N ALA A 20 -1.06 -6.01 16.98
CA ALA A 20 -1.30 -7.36 17.49
C ALA A 20 -2.44 -7.39 18.55
N ASP A 21 -2.49 -6.35 19.39
CA ASP A 21 -3.44 -6.29 20.52
C ASP A 21 -4.87 -5.97 20.08
N GLN A 22 -5.04 -5.33 18.91
CA GLN A 22 -6.36 -4.95 18.42
C GLN A 22 -6.70 -5.60 17.09
N ALA A 23 -7.56 -6.60 17.11
CA ALA A 23 -8.05 -7.28 15.91
C ALA A 23 -8.66 -6.29 14.91
N GLY A 24 -8.37 -6.46 13.64
CA GLY A 24 -8.86 -5.56 12.58
C GLY A 24 -8.08 -4.26 12.44
N SER A 25 -7.00 -4.05 13.19
CA SER A 25 -6.09 -2.91 12.99
C SER A 25 -5.31 -3.01 11.70
N ARG A 26 -4.88 -1.86 11.17
CA ARG A 26 -4.05 -1.77 9.97
C ARG A 26 -2.96 -0.72 10.15
N PHE A 27 -1.80 -0.94 9.55
CA PHE A 27 -0.78 0.10 9.44
C PHE A 27 -1.19 1.19 8.46
N LEU A 28 -0.90 2.42 8.80
CA LEU A 28 -1.05 3.59 7.95
C LEU A 28 0.33 4.21 7.68
N ALA A 29 0.78 4.13 6.44
CA ALA A 29 1.94 4.87 5.93
C ALA A 29 1.46 6.11 5.15
N GLY A 30 1.83 6.29 3.89
CA GLY A 30 1.37 7.42 3.07
C GLY A 30 -0.14 7.49 2.79
N GLY A 31 -0.89 6.47 3.12
CA GLY A 31 -2.36 6.46 3.09
C GLY A 31 -2.99 6.34 1.70
N THR A 32 -2.23 6.46 0.62
CA THR A 32 -2.74 6.54 -0.76
C THR A 32 -3.51 5.30 -1.22
N THR A 33 -3.24 4.13 -0.63
CA THR A 33 -4.02 2.91 -0.85
C THR A 33 -5.03 2.67 0.26
N MET A 34 -4.63 2.81 1.53
CA MET A 34 -5.50 2.51 2.67
C MET A 34 -6.75 3.40 2.67
N VAL A 35 -6.59 4.72 2.54
CA VAL A 35 -7.72 5.66 2.53
C VAL A 35 -8.64 5.42 1.32
N ASP A 36 -8.08 5.10 0.15
CA ASP A 36 -8.84 4.76 -1.04
C ASP A 36 -9.70 3.49 -0.81
N LEU A 37 -9.12 2.42 -0.27
CA LEU A 37 -9.85 1.19 0.05
C LEU A 37 -10.91 1.37 1.15
N MET A 38 -10.65 2.25 2.12
CA MET A 38 -11.64 2.61 3.13
C MET A 38 -12.83 3.37 2.52
N LYS A 39 -12.58 4.27 1.56
CA LYS A 39 -13.64 4.98 0.83
C LYS A 39 -14.49 4.02 -0.01
N CYS A 40 -13.88 3.01 -0.60
CA CYS A 40 -14.58 1.96 -1.36
C CYS A 40 -15.30 0.93 -0.45
N GLY A 41 -15.09 0.97 0.87
CA GLY A 41 -15.65 -0.03 1.80
C GLY A 41 -14.98 -1.40 1.72
N VAL A 42 -13.82 -1.52 1.07
CA VAL A 42 -13.03 -2.76 0.98
C VAL A 42 -12.25 -3.01 2.26
N GLU A 43 -11.67 -1.95 2.83
CA GLU A 43 -11.03 -2.00 4.14
C GLU A 43 -11.88 -1.22 5.15
N VAL A 44 -12.13 -1.87 6.28
CA VAL A 44 -12.93 -1.33 7.40
C VAL A 44 -12.11 -1.56 8.68
N PRO A 45 -10.98 -0.86 8.86
CA PRO A 45 -10.14 -1.06 10.01
C PRO A 45 -10.83 -0.60 11.29
N ALA A 46 -10.65 -1.34 12.40
CA ALA A 46 -11.03 -0.92 13.74
C ALA A 46 -10.09 0.20 14.24
N ALA A 47 -8.80 0.09 13.88
CA ALA A 47 -7.82 1.13 14.17
C ALA A 47 -6.80 1.29 13.03
N LEU A 48 -6.29 2.51 12.88
CA LEU A 48 -5.16 2.85 12.03
C LEU A 48 -3.95 3.16 12.90
N ILE A 49 -2.88 2.39 12.72
CA ILE A 49 -1.60 2.57 13.39
C ILE A 49 -0.69 3.35 12.44
N ASP A 50 -0.56 4.64 12.69
CA ASP A 50 0.30 5.54 11.90
C ASP A 50 1.77 5.25 12.17
N ILE A 51 2.47 4.80 11.14
CA ILE A 51 3.90 4.44 11.17
C ILE A 51 4.78 5.48 10.49
N THR A 52 4.24 6.60 10.03
CA THR A 52 4.96 7.60 9.22
C THR A 52 6.14 8.25 9.95
N ARG A 53 6.20 8.15 11.28
CA ARG A 53 7.27 8.74 12.11
C ARG A 53 8.19 7.71 12.74
N LEU A 54 8.14 6.46 12.31
CA LEU A 54 9.08 5.45 12.79
C LEU A 54 10.49 5.75 12.26
N PRO A 55 11.50 5.82 13.16
CA PRO A 55 12.85 6.21 12.76
C PRO A 55 13.51 5.12 11.90
N GLY A 56 14.35 5.54 10.94
CA GLY A 56 15.20 4.67 10.13
C GLY A 56 14.47 3.86 9.05
N LEU A 57 13.17 4.05 8.86
CA LEU A 57 12.40 3.35 7.83
C LEU A 57 12.23 4.15 6.53
N ASP A 58 12.73 5.37 6.46
CA ASP A 58 12.67 6.28 5.31
C ASP A 58 14.02 6.52 4.62
N THR A 59 15.07 5.76 5.01
CA THR A 59 16.42 5.90 4.50
C THR A 59 16.65 5.09 3.22
N ILE A 60 17.56 5.61 2.36
CA ILE A 60 18.07 4.90 1.18
C ILE A 60 19.57 4.74 1.38
N GLU A 61 20.04 3.50 1.55
CA GLU A 61 21.43 3.15 1.80
C GLU A 61 22.01 2.41 0.59
N ALA A 62 23.03 2.99 -0.02
CA ALA A 62 23.70 2.37 -1.15
C ALA A 62 25.05 1.79 -0.72
N GLY A 63 25.27 0.52 -1.02
CA GLY A 63 26.53 -0.18 -0.81
C GLY A 63 27.03 -0.82 -2.11
N PRO A 64 28.25 -1.37 -2.11
CA PRO A 64 28.88 -1.89 -3.33
C PRO A 64 28.16 -3.10 -3.96
N ALA A 65 27.38 -3.84 -3.19
CA ALA A 65 26.69 -5.05 -3.67
C ALA A 65 25.16 -4.95 -3.59
N ARG A 66 24.60 -3.93 -2.94
CA ARG A 66 23.14 -3.81 -2.75
C ARG A 66 22.73 -2.38 -2.44
N VAL A 67 21.50 -2.07 -2.77
CA VAL A 67 20.80 -0.88 -2.27
C VAL A 67 19.69 -1.33 -1.32
N ARG A 68 19.63 -0.72 -0.15
CA ARG A 68 18.57 -0.89 0.83
C ARG A 68 17.66 0.33 0.78
N ILE A 69 16.38 0.12 0.56
CA ILE A 69 15.37 1.17 0.53
C ILE A 69 14.43 0.95 1.71
N GLY A 70 14.30 1.94 2.56
CA GLY A 70 13.39 1.89 3.70
C GLY A 70 11.93 1.81 3.26
N ALA A 71 11.10 1.08 3.99
CA ALA A 71 9.69 0.89 3.64
C ALA A 71 8.88 2.19 3.63
N LEU A 72 9.30 3.20 4.38
CA LEU A 72 8.68 4.52 4.45
C LEU A 72 9.30 5.54 3.49
N SER A 73 10.35 5.19 2.74
CA SER A 73 10.88 6.05 1.67
C SER A 73 9.77 6.35 0.66
N ARG A 74 9.62 7.60 0.28
CA ARG A 74 8.58 8.00 -0.69
C ARG A 74 8.95 7.56 -2.09
N MET A 75 7.94 7.26 -2.90
CA MET A 75 8.16 6.89 -4.31
C MET A 75 8.92 7.96 -5.08
N SER A 76 8.64 9.25 -4.84
CA SER A 76 9.36 10.38 -5.44
C SER A 76 10.84 10.38 -5.06
N ASP A 77 11.14 10.21 -3.77
CA ASP A 77 12.51 10.29 -3.27
C ASP A 77 13.37 9.14 -3.82
N VAL A 78 12.78 7.93 -3.93
CA VAL A 78 13.45 6.78 -4.54
C VAL A 78 13.64 6.97 -6.04
N ALA A 79 12.61 7.47 -6.74
CA ALA A 79 12.69 7.71 -8.19
C ALA A 79 13.77 8.73 -8.56
N ASP A 80 13.97 9.75 -7.71
CA ASP A 80 14.94 10.81 -7.93
C ASP A 80 16.33 10.54 -7.34
N HIS A 81 16.47 9.48 -6.58
CA HIS A 81 17.75 9.19 -5.91
C HIS A 81 18.86 8.96 -6.93
N PRO A 82 20.02 9.66 -6.85
CA PRO A 82 21.07 9.64 -7.88
C PRO A 82 21.56 8.23 -8.21
N ILE A 83 21.76 7.38 -7.20
CA ILE A 83 22.22 6.01 -7.41
C ILE A 83 21.14 5.16 -8.06
N ILE A 84 19.85 5.31 -7.66
CA ILE A 84 18.75 4.58 -8.27
C ILE A 84 18.62 4.98 -9.74
N ARG A 85 18.69 6.27 -10.06
CA ARG A 85 18.62 6.75 -11.44
C ARG A 85 19.77 6.22 -12.30
N LYS A 86 20.97 6.13 -11.73
CA LYS A 86 22.16 5.72 -12.47
C LYS A 86 22.26 4.20 -12.61
N GLU A 87 22.13 3.48 -11.50
CA GLU A 87 22.41 2.04 -11.44
C GLU A 87 21.16 1.17 -11.62
N PHE A 88 19.96 1.73 -11.36
CA PHE A 88 18.67 1.04 -11.45
C PHE A 88 17.64 1.87 -12.24
N PRO A 89 17.94 2.31 -13.48
CA PRO A 89 17.09 3.24 -14.22
C PRO A 89 15.66 2.71 -14.44
N VAL A 90 15.49 1.39 -14.60
CA VAL A 90 14.15 0.76 -14.73
C VAL A 90 13.30 1.00 -13.48
N LEU A 91 13.90 0.91 -12.28
CA LEU A 91 13.19 1.20 -11.04
C LEU A 91 12.75 2.67 -10.97
N SER A 92 13.69 3.59 -11.25
CA SER A 92 13.39 5.03 -11.28
C SER A 92 12.26 5.34 -12.26
N GLU A 93 12.34 4.87 -13.50
CA GLU A 93 11.32 5.10 -14.52
C GLU A 93 9.97 4.47 -14.17
N SER A 94 9.96 3.26 -13.61
CA SER A 94 8.71 2.60 -13.22
C SER A 94 7.97 3.38 -12.14
N LEU A 95 8.71 3.91 -11.16
CA LEU A 95 8.16 4.78 -10.12
C LEU A 95 7.65 6.10 -10.70
N TRP A 96 8.39 6.72 -11.63
CA TRP A 96 7.98 7.95 -12.32
C TRP A 96 6.71 7.79 -13.14
N ARG A 97 6.53 6.64 -13.78
CA ARG A 97 5.34 6.31 -14.59
C ARG A 97 4.16 5.86 -13.73
N GLY A 98 4.39 5.52 -12.46
CA GLY A 98 3.35 5.14 -11.50
C GLY A 98 2.67 6.35 -10.88
N ALA A 99 1.35 6.35 -10.82
CA ALA A 99 0.51 7.34 -10.14
C ALA A 99 0.76 8.81 -10.59
N SER A 100 0.10 9.77 -9.92
CA SER A 100 0.37 11.21 -10.11
C SER A 100 1.55 11.67 -9.24
N ALA A 101 2.10 12.85 -9.54
CA ALA A 101 3.17 13.45 -8.74
C ALA A 101 2.75 13.62 -7.26
N GLN A 102 1.52 14.07 -7.02
CA GLN A 102 0.98 14.24 -5.68
C GLN A 102 0.92 12.92 -4.92
N LEU A 103 0.48 11.85 -5.59
CA LEU A 103 0.45 10.52 -4.97
C LEU A 103 1.86 9.98 -4.69
N ARG A 104 2.82 10.15 -5.61
CA ARG A 104 4.21 9.73 -5.40
C ARG A 104 4.88 10.42 -4.23
N ASN A 105 4.54 11.69 -3.98
CA ASN A 105 5.06 12.45 -2.84
C ASN A 105 4.51 11.98 -1.48
N MET A 106 3.48 11.16 -1.47
CA MET A 106 2.89 10.58 -0.25
C MET A 106 3.06 9.07 -0.16
N ALA A 107 2.94 8.37 -1.27
CA ALA A 107 3.05 6.93 -1.32
C ALA A 107 4.46 6.47 -0.94
N THR A 108 4.54 5.48 -0.06
CA THR A 108 5.80 4.86 0.38
C THR A 108 6.08 3.59 -0.39
N ILE A 109 7.36 3.19 -0.47
CA ILE A 109 7.76 1.95 -1.16
C ILE A 109 7.09 0.72 -0.54
N GLY A 110 7.06 0.62 0.79
CA GLY A 110 6.36 -0.48 1.46
C GLY A 110 4.86 -0.50 1.13
N GLY A 111 4.21 0.66 1.18
CA GLY A 111 2.80 0.78 0.78
C GLY A 111 2.56 0.46 -0.69
N ASN A 112 3.49 0.81 -1.59
CA ASN A 112 3.41 0.47 -3.00
C ASN A 112 3.51 -1.05 -3.23
N LEU A 113 4.44 -1.73 -2.58
CA LEU A 113 4.56 -3.19 -2.67
C LEU A 113 3.34 -3.92 -2.11
N MET A 114 2.71 -3.36 -1.09
CA MET A 114 1.51 -3.90 -0.43
C MET A 114 0.21 -3.44 -1.07
N GLN A 115 0.24 -2.74 -2.20
CA GLN A 115 -0.98 -2.26 -2.85
C GLN A 115 -1.89 -3.43 -3.28
N ARG A 116 -3.20 -3.16 -3.29
CA ARG A 116 -4.22 -4.12 -3.70
C ARG A 116 -4.64 -3.85 -5.15
N THR A 117 -5.32 -4.81 -5.74
CA THR A 117 -5.79 -4.75 -7.14
C THR A 117 -6.67 -3.54 -7.45
N ARG A 118 -6.66 -3.11 -8.72
CA ARG A 118 -7.57 -2.08 -9.28
C ARG A 118 -8.84 -2.69 -9.89
N CYS A 119 -9.05 -4.00 -9.77
CA CYS A 119 -10.23 -4.68 -10.25
C CYS A 119 -11.52 -4.05 -9.69
N SER A 120 -12.47 -3.68 -10.55
CA SER A 120 -13.76 -3.08 -10.13
C SER A 120 -14.57 -4.03 -9.25
N TYR A 121 -14.59 -5.31 -9.57
CA TYR A 121 -15.26 -6.34 -8.74
C TYR A 121 -14.70 -6.44 -7.32
N PHE A 122 -13.40 -6.21 -7.16
CA PHE A 122 -12.77 -6.10 -5.85
C PHE A 122 -13.16 -4.81 -5.13
N ARG A 123 -13.28 -3.70 -5.86
CA ARG A 123 -13.46 -2.35 -5.30
C ARG A 123 -14.90 -1.94 -5.02
N GLU A 124 -15.86 -2.75 -5.46
CA GLU A 124 -17.29 -2.50 -5.27
C GLU A 124 -17.95 -3.63 -4.46
N PRO A 125 -17.58 -3.81 -3.17
CA PRO A 125 -18.08 -4.91 -2.34
C PRO A 125 -19.61 -4.86 -2.13
N ALA A 126 -20.21 -3.69 -2.20
CA ALA A 126 -21.66 -3.52 -2.08
C ALA A 126 -22.43 -4.12 -3.27
N VAL A 127 -21.79 -4.23 -4.45
CA VAL A 127 -22.40 -4.76 -5.67
C VAL A 127 -21.97 -6.19 -5.92
N TYR A 128 -20.69 -6.51 -5.69
CA TYR A 128 -20.09 -7.80 -6.03
C TYR A 128 -19.61 -8.52 -4.76
N GLY A 129 -20.42 -9.45 -4.26
CA GLY A 129 -20.08 -10.22 -3.05
C GLY A 129 -18.91 -11.19 -3.27
N ALA A 130 -18.92 -11.94 -4.39
CA ALA A 130 -17.91 -12.97 -4.66
C ALA A 130 -16.59 -12.37 -5.16
N CYS A 131 -15.54 -12.45 -4.33
CA CYS A 131 -14.19 -12.04 -4.68
C CYS A 131 -13.15 -12.73 -3.80
N ASN A 132 -12.40 -13.69 -4.35
CA ASN A 132 -11.36 -14.44 -3.64
C ASN A 132 -10.25 -13.56 -3.04
N LYS A 133 -10.06 -12.33 -3.55
CA LYS A 133 -9.07 -11.38 -3.02
C LYS A 133 -9.57 -10.63 -1.77
N ARG A 134 -10.89 -10.55 -1.57
CA ARG A 134 -11.49 -10.00 -0.35
C ARG A 134 -11.81 -11.10 0.64
N ASP A 135 -12.45 -12.15 0.16
CA ASP A 135 -12.91 -13.28 0.94
C ASP A 135 -12.50 -14.59 0.22
N PRO A 136 -11.37 -15.20 0.66
CA PRO A 136 -10.85 -16.41 0.04
C PRO A 136 -11.88 -17.55 0.03
N GLY A 137 -12.11 -18.13 -1.15
CA GLY A 137 -13.09 -19.20 -1.35
C GLY A 137 -14.48 -18.70 -1.78
N SER A 138 -14.76 -17.41 -1.78
CA SER A 138 -16.06 -16.87 -2.21
C SER A 138 -16.26 -16.84 -3.73
N GLY A 139 -15.23 -17.14 -4.52
CA GLY A 139 -15.28 -17.12 -5.98
C GLY A 139 -14.83 -15.82 -6.61
N CYS A 140 -15.15 -15.64 -7.90
CA CYS A 140 -14.80 -14.44 -8.65
C CYS A 140 -15.94 -14.02 -9.55
N ALA A 141 -16.62 -12.94 -9.20
CA ALA A 141 -17.76 -12.41 -9.98
C ALA A 141 -17.35 -11.93 -11.40
N ALA A 142 -16.05 -11.75 -11.68
CA ALA A 142 -15.58 -11.38 -13.00
C ALA A 142 -15.65 -12.53 -14.02
N LEU A 143 -15.65 -13.79 -13.60
CA LEU A 143 -15.65 -14.95 -14.50
C LEU A 143 -16.85 -14.94 -15.43
N GLU A 144 -18.05 -14.72 -14.88
CA GLU A 144 -19.32 -14.66 -15.59
C GLU A 144 -19.73 -13.22 -15.93
N GLY A 145 -18.88 -12.24 -15.63
CA GLY A 145 -19.18 -10.82 -15.79
C GLY A 145 -18.39 -10.17 -16.93
N VAL A 146 -18.30 -8.82 -16.86
CA VAL A 146 -17.52 -8.02 -17.81
C VAL A 146 -16.04 -8.13 -17.46
N ASN A 147 -15.33 -9.07 -18.07
CA ASN A 147 -13.96 -9.42 -17.74
C ASN A 147 -12.91 -9.09 -18.80
N ARG A 148 -13.30 -8.56 -19.96
CA ARG A 148 -12.39 -8.32 -21.09
C ARG A 148 -11.17 -7.46 -20.76
N GLY A 149 -11.30 -6.54 -19.78
CA GLY A 149 -10.21 -5.70 -19.30
C GLY A 149 -9.48 -6.25 -18.06
N HIS A 150 -9.78 -7.49 -17.65
CA HIS A 150 -9.20 -8.11 -16.46
C HIS A 150 -8.26 -9.24 -16.84
N ALA A 151 -7.13 -9.36 -16.13
CA ALA A 151 -6.32 -10.55 -16.16
C ALA A 151 -6.99 -11.63 -15.30
N VAL A 152 -7.85 -12.40 -15.90
CA VAL A 152 -8.50 -13.56 -15.28
C VAL A 152 -7.71 -14.78 -15.70
N LEU A 153 -6.92 -15.33 -14.77
CA LEU A 153 -6.15 -16.56 -14.92
C LEU A 153 -6.67 -17.60 -13.94
#